data_23ddd7c66df04a9c43267345b3c98d11
#
_entry.id   23ddd7c66df04a9c43267345b3c98d11
#
_cell.length_a   1.000
_cell.length_b   1.000
_cell.length_c   1.000
_cell.angle_alpha   90.00
_cell.angle_beta   90.00
_cell.angle_gamma   90.00
#
_symmetry.space_group_name_H-M   'P 1'
#
loop_
_entity.id
_entity.type
_entity.pdbx_description
1 polymer ?
#
loop_
_entity_poly.entity_id
_entity_poly.type
_entity_poly.pdbx_seq_one_letter_code
_entity_poly.pdbx_strand_id
1 'polypeptide(L)'
;MRNKKLCRILLKMILKVKIGKIIFLTSHHAIQIEPNSKGIIMDVYLKDENRVINVEMQTTNKGDLPRRARYYQAAADIDNTPKGSEYKDLKENVVIFICTFDPFHCGKAIYHFANYCINHDFPIPLGDGTSKLFLNTATESLRDLDLDLQLFYDYVRGQPAQTAFTKELDATIFRMKQEKEERNVYLTYTTRMMEFRRDGFDEGFRAGHEDGLQQGLERGAHQKALETAQKLIARGYPADDIADLLGLTISQIQEIQ
;
A
#
# COMPACT_ATOMS: atom_id res chain seq x y z
N MET A 1 2.76 -13.65 -13.27
CA MET A 1 3.47 -13.44 -14.56
C MET A 1 4.88 -14.03 -14.48
N ARG A 2 5.10 -15.27 -14.92
CA ARG A 2 6.44 -15.91 -14.90
C ARG A 2 7.15 -15.85 -16.27
N ASN A 3 6.49 -15.23 -17.27
CA ASN A 3 7.02 -15.13 -18.63
C ASN A 3 7.90 -13.90 -18.77
N LYS A 4 9.23 -14.10 -18.80
CA LYS A 4 10.22 -13.02 -18.95
C LYS A 4 10.04 -12.19 -20.23
N LYS A 5 9.54 -12.81 -21.32
CA LYS A 5 9.28 -12.11 -22.59
C LYS A 5 8.13 -11.11 -22.43
N LEU A 6 7.00 -11.56 -21.86
CA LEU A 6 5.83 -10.70 -21.61
C LEU A 6 6.16 -9.57 -20.63
N CYS A 7 6.87 -9.87 -19.53
CA CYS A 7 7.32 -8.82 -18.61
C CYS A 7 8.19 -7.77 -19.30
N ARG A 8 9.14 -8.19 -20.15
CA ARG A 8 10.01 -7.25 -20.87
C ARG A 8 9.21 -6.35 -21.82
N ILE A 9 8.24 -6.91 -22.55
CA ILE A 9 7.38 -6.14 -23.47
C ILE A 9 6.57 -5.11 -22.67
N LEU A 10 5.90 -5.53 -21.59
CA LEU A 10 5.11 -4.64 -20.74
C LEU A 10 5.97 -3.50 -20.18
N LEU A 11 7.11 -3.82 -19.60
CA LEU A 11 8.00 -2.81 -19.02
C LEU A 11 8.56 -1.84 -20.06
N LYS A 12 8.87 -2.33 -21.28
CA LYS A 12 9.30 -1.47 -22.37
C LYS A 12 8.20 -0.49 -22.79
N MET A 13 6.94 -0.95 -22.83
CA MET A 13 5.79 -0.08 -23.13
C MET A 13 5.58 0.99 -22.07
N ILE A 14 5.72 0.62 -20.79
CA ILE A 14 5.47 1.53 -19.67
C ILE A 14 6.64 2.51 -19.47
N LEU A 15 7.85 2.01 -19.39
CA LEU A 15 9.03 2.79 -18.98
C LEU A 15 9.71 3.51 -20.15
N LYS A 16 9.41 3.14 -21.40
CA LYS A 16 10.02 3.68 -22.63
C LYS A 16 11.56 3.57 -22.65
N VAL A 17 12.12 2.62 -21.91
CA VAL A 17 13.55 2.35 -21.83
C VAL A 17 13.86 0.91 -22.22
N LYS A 18 15.12 0.67 -22.59
CA LYS A 18 15.60 -0.71 -22.85
C LYS A 18 15.66 -1.46 -21.51
N ILE A 19 14.96 -2.58 -21.44
CA ILE A 19 15.04 -3.50 -20.30
C ILE A 19 16.17 -4.50 -20.59
N GLY A 20 17.11 -4.57 -19.67
CA GLY A 20 18.26 -5.46 -19.73
C GLY A 20 17.89 -6.94 -19.65
N LYS A 21 18.87 -7.79 -19.43
CA LYS A 21 18.62 -9.22 -19.20
C LYS A 21 17.92 -9.38 -17.85
N ILE A 22 16.69 -9.94 -17.87
CA ILE A 22 15.98 -10.25 -16.62
C ILE A 22 16.70 -11.40 -15.92
N ILE A 23 17.40 -11.08 -14.83
CA ILE A 23 18.16 -12.03 -14.01
C ILE A 23 17.20 -12.82 -13.12
N PHE A 24 16.31 -12.12 -12.43
CA PHE A 24 15.33 -12.71 -11.52
C PHE A 24 13.92 -12.26 -11.88
N LEU A 25 12.97 -13.17 -11.85
CA LEU A 25 11.54 -12.90 -12.04
C LEU A 25 10.73 -13.88 -11.20
N THR A 26 9.90 -13.36 -10.33
CA THR A 26 8.95 -14.16 -9.56
C THR A 26 7.59 -13.48 -9.49
N SER A 27 6.54 -14.28 -9.34
CA SER A 27 5.22 -13.82 -8.94
C SER A 27 5.03 -14.10 -7.45
N HIS A 28 4.38 -13.19 -6.74
CA HIS A 28 4.10 -13.30 -5.30
C HIS A 28 5.38 -13.40 -4.46
N HIS A 29 6.33 -12.47 -4.69
CA HIS A 29 7.54 -12.38 -3.89
C HIS A 29 7.21 -11.84 -2.49
N ALA A 30 7.39 -12.68 -1.47
CA ALA A 30 7.17 -12.30 -0.09
C ALA A 30 8.47 -11.75 0.51
N ILE A 31 8.42 -10.55 1.08
CA ILE A 31 9.51 -9.95 1.84
C ILE A 31 9.00 -9.68 3.25
N GLN A 32 9.69 -10.22 4.23
CA GLN A 32 9.48 -9.93 5.64
C GLN A 32 10.85 -9.67 6.28
N ILE A 33 11.10 -8.43 6.67
CA ILE A 33 12.41 -7.97 7.14
C ILE A 33 12.67 -8.49 8.55
N GLU A 34 11.66 -8.44 9.41
CA GLU A 34 11.71 -8.94 10.79
C GLU A 34 10.42 -9.68 11.14
N PRO A 35 10.44 -10.61 12.13
CA PRO A 35 9.25 -11.38 12.51
C PRO A 35 8.03 -10.52 12.85
N ASN A 36 8.24 -9.34 13.43
CA ASN A 36 7.17 -8.42 13.84
C ASN A 36 6.96 -7.25 12.85
N SER A 37 7.68 -7.23 11.73
CA SER A 37 7.45 -6.21 10.70
C SER A 37 6.28 -6.58 9.81
N LYS A 38 5.63 -5.55 9.23
CA LYS A 38 4.60 -5.77 8.21
C LYS A 38 5.22 -6.41 6.98
N GLY A 39 4.97 -7.69 6.76
CA GLY A 39 5.35 -8.39 5.54
C GLY A 39 4.64 -7.83 4.32
N ILE A 40 5.27 -7.93 3.16
CA ILE A 40 4.70 -7.57 1.86
C ILE A 40 4.76 -8.75 0.91
N ILE A 41 3.79 -8.81 0.01
CA ILE A 41 3.78 -9.75 -1.11
C ILE A 41 3.69 -8.91 -2.38
N MET A 42 4.66 -9.02 -3.26
CA MET A 42 4.72 -8.32 -4.53
C MET A 42 4.17 -9.19 -5.65
N ASP A 43 3.24 -8.64 -6.46
CA ASP A 43 2.56 -9.42 -7.51
C ASP A 43 3.52 -9.88 -8.60
N VAL A 44 4.38 -8.98 -9.09
CA VAL A 44 5.46 -9.29 -10.03
C VAL A 44 6.71 -8.56 -9.61
N TYR A 45 7.71 -9.29 -9.20
CA TYR A 45 8.99 -8.78 -8.77
C TYR A 45 10.10 -9.26 -9.71
N LEU A 46 10.85 -8.35 -10.26
CA LEU A 46 11.90 -8.67 -11.20
C LEU A 46 13.16 -7.82 -10.98
N LYS A 47 14.28 -8.39 -11.37
CA LYS A 47 15.59 -7.74 -11.35
C LYS A 47 16.23 -7.87 -12.73
N ASP A 48 16.74 -6.76 -13.25
CA ASP A 48 17.72 -6.78 -14.33
C ASP A 48 19.12 -6.39 -13.82
N GLU A 49 20.03 -6.09 -14.69
CA GLU A 49 21.41 -5.75 -14.32
C GLU A 49 21.46 -4.50 -13.42
N ASN A 50 20.62 -3.51 -13.69
CA ASN A 50 20.69 -2.18 -13.07
C ASN A 50 19.45 -1.83 -12.22
N ARG A 51 18.37 -2.62 -12.30
CA ARG A 51 17.06 -2.26 -11.73
C ARG A 51 16.44 -3.36 -10.92
N VAL A 52 15.71 -2.93 -9.91
CA VAL A 52 14.69 -3.72 -9.22
C VAL A 52 13.34 -3.12 -9.56
N ILE A 53 12.43 -3.92 -10.09
CA ILE A 53 11.13 -3.45 -10.55
C ILE A 53 10.04 -4.30 -9.90
N ASN A 54 9.09 -3.64 -9.26
CA ASN A 54 7.87 -4.24 -8.75
C ASN A 54 6.67 -3.76 -9.57
N VAL A 55 5.82 -4.68 -10.03
CA VAL A 55 4.58 -4.36 -10.74
C VAL A 55 3.40 -4.96 -9.97
N GLU A 56 2.44 -4.12 -9.64
CA GLU A 56 1.26 -4.42 -8.84
C GLU A 56 -0.02 -4.13 -9.62
N MET A 57 -1.02 -5.00 -9.53
CA MET A 57 -2.38 -4.73 -10.00
C MET A 57 -3.25 -4.26 -8.83
N GLN A 58 -3.97 -3.15 -9.02
CA GLN A 58 -4.86 -2.59 -8.00
C GLN A 58 -6.26 -2.36 -8.55
N THR A 59 -7.23 -3.07 -7.98
CA THR A 59 -8.65 -2.98 -8.36
C THR A 59 -9.50 -2.19 -7.39
N THR A 60 -8.93 -1.80 -6.24
CA THR A 60 -9.64 -1.06 -5.19
C THR A 60 -8.76 0.07 -4.67
N ASN A 61 -9.31 1.28 -4.60
CA ASN A 61 -8.63 2.44 -4.02
C ASN A 61 -8.83 2.46 -2.49
N LYS A 62 -7.76 2.22 -1.75
CA LYS A 62 -7.72 2.34 -0.28
C LYS A 62 -7.10 3.64 0.21
N GLY A 63 -6.69 4.54 -0.69
CA GLY A 63 -6.06 5.81 -0.35
C GLY A 63 -4.62 5.73 0.18
N ASP A 64 -4.01 4.55 0.20
CA ASP A 64 -2.70 4.30 0.82
C ASP A 64 -1.57 4.02 -0.19
N LEU A 65 -1.86 3.98 -1.49
CA LEU A 65 -0.92 3.60 -2.53
C LEU A 65 0.41 4.37 -2.51
N PRO A 66 0.47 5.69 -2.29
CA PRO A 66 1.74 6.41 -2.21
C PRO A 66 2.62 5.93 -1.04
N ARG A 67 2.02 5.62 0.11
CA ARG A 67 2.73 5.10 1.28
C ARG A 67 3.18 3.66 1.06
N ARG A 68 2.34 2.83 0.43
CA ARG A 68 2.69 1.47 0.03
C ARG A 68 3.85 1.45 -0.96
N ALA A 69 3.82 2.32 -1.98
CA ALA A 69 4.93 2.45 -2.93
C ALA A 69 6.26 2.75 -2.23
N ARG A 70 6.26 3.68 -1.27
CA ARG A 70 7.45 3.99 -0.45
C ARG A 70 7.92 2.78 0.35
N TYR A 71 7.00 2.08 1.01
CA TYR A 71 7.32 0.91 1.81
C TYR A 71 7.87 -0.24 0.97
N TYR A 72 7.30 -0.47 -0.22
CA TYR A 72 7.76 -1.49 -1.16
C TYR A 72 9.17 -1.19 -1.69
N GLN A 73 9.47 0.08 -1.98
CA GLN A 73 10.84 0.47 -2.36
C GLN A 73 11.85 0.18 -1.25
N ALA A 74 11.57 0.61 -0.02
CA ALA A 74 12.45 0.36 1.11
C ALA A 74 12.69 -1.14 1.34
N ALA A 75 11.64 -1.95 1.30
CA ALA A 75 11.75 -3.40 1.46
C ALA A 75 12.56 -4.05 0.32
N ALA A 76 12.37 -3.59 -0.92
CA ALA A 76 13.12 -4.08 -2.07
C ALA A 76 14.60 -3.71 -1.99
N ASP A 77 14.94 -2.52 -1.50
CA ASP A 77 16.33 -2.10 -1.29
C ASP A 77 17.01 -2.98 -0.24
N ILE A 78 16.36 -3.24 0.88
CA ILE A 78 16.88 -4.12 1.94
C ILE A 78 17.07 -5.56 1.41
N ASP A 79 16.09 -6.10 0.68
CA ASP A 79 16.16 -7.46 0.09
C ASP A 79 17.30 -7.62 -0.93
N ASN A 80 17.72 -6.50 -1.56
CA ASN A 80 18.73 -6.54 -2.62
C ASN A 80 20.11 -6.05 -2.22
N THR A 81 20.29 -5.58 -0.99
CA THR A 81 21.55 -4.98 -0.55
C THR A 81 22.19 -5.89 0.51
N PRO A 82 23.17 -6.74 0.12
CA PRO A 82 23.89 -7.59 1.06
C PRO A 82 24.63 -6.77 2.12
N LYS A 83 24.85 -7.38 3.29
CA LYS A 83 25.68 -6.76 4.34
C LYS A 83 27.07 -6.40 3.80
N GLY A 84 27.48 -5.16 3.99
CA GLY A 84 28.78 -4.65 3.56
C GLY A 84 28.78 -4.01 2.16
N SER A 85 27.62 -3.97 1.46
CA SER A 85 27.48 -3.19 0.24
C SER A 85 27.60 -1.69 0.49
N GLU A 86 28.09 -0.94 -0.47
CA GLU A 86 28.08 0.53 -0.42
C GLU A 86 26.74 1.08 -0.94
N TYR A 87 26.33 2.26 -0.46
CA TYR A 87 25.06 2.88 -0.93
C TYR A 87 25.07 3.21 -2.43
N LYS A 88 26.25 3.43 -3.02
CA LYS A 88 26.39 3.64 -4.47
C LYS A 88 26.03 2.41 -5.31
N ASP A 89 26.01 1.22 -4.69
CA ASP A 89 25.70 -0.05 -5.35
C ASP A 89 24.19 -0.35 -5.38
N LEU A 90 23.38 0.51 -4.72
CA LEU A 90 21.93 0.42 -4.80
C LEU A 90 21.47 0.55 -6.24
N LYS A 91 20.60 -0.37 -6.64
CA LYS A 91 20.02 -0.37 -7.99
C LYS A 91 18.90 0.65 -8.11
N GLU A 92 18.62 1.08 -9.34
CA GLU A 92 17.37 1.80 -9.60
C GLU A 92 16.18 0.98 -9.12
N ASN A 93 15.29 1.61 -8.35
CA ASN A 93 14.13 0.95 -7.72
C ASN A 93 12.83 1.55 -8.23
N VAL A 94 12.09 0.77 -9.01
CA VAL A 94 10.89 1.21 -9.71
C VAL A 94 9.67 0.43 -9.20
N VAL A 95 8.66 1.15 -8.71
CA VAL A 95 7.37 0.57 -8.34
C VAL A 95 6.30 1.04 -9.32
N ILE A 96 5.59 0.09 -9.92
CA ILE A 96 4.54 0.33 -10.91
C ILE A 96 3.22 -0.23 -10.38
N PHE A 97 2.22 0.64 -10.22
CA PHE A 97 0.85 0.24 -9.94
C PHE A 97 0.00 0.37 -11.20
N ILE A 98 -0.65 -0.72 -11.62
CA ILE A 98 -1.66 -0.72 -12.67
C ILE A 98 -3.01 -0.65 -11.97
N CYS A 99 -3.69 0.50 -12.04
CA CYS A 99 -4.91 0.78 -11.31
C CYS A 99 -6.12 0.74 -12.24
N THR A 100 -7.20 0.04 -11.86
CA THR A 100 -8.49 0.10 -12.56
C THR A 100 -9.35 1.30 -12.14
N PHE A 101 -8.75 2.27 -11.46
CA PHE A 101 -9.33 3.53 -11.00
C PHE A 101 -8.29 4.64 -11.09
N ASP A 102 -8.72 5.90 -11.00
CA ASP A 102 -7.79 7.04 -10.92
C ASP A 102 -7.30 7.24 -9.46
N PRO A 103 -6.03 6.94 -9.16
CA PRO A 103 -5.52 7.02 -7.79
C PRO A 103 -5.34 8.45 -7.26
N PHE A 104 -5.32 9.47 -8.13
CA PHE A 104 -5.06 10.87 -7.78
C PHE A 104 -6.16 11.83 -8.22
N HIS A 105 -7.21 11.34 -8.88
CA HIS A 105 -8.37 12.11 -9.34
C HIS A 105 -8.01 13.30 -10.26
N CYS A 106 -6.91 13.20 -11.03
CA CYS A 106 -6.45 14.24 -11.95
C CYS A 106 -6.61 13.86 -13.42
N GLY A 107 -7.21 12.70 -13.75
CA GLY A 107 -7.53 12.26 -15.11
C GLY A 107 -6.32 11.88 -15.98
N LYS A 108 -5.09 11.84 -15.46
CA LYS A 108 -3.90 11.45 -16.21
C LYS A 108 -3.87 9.94 -16.45
N ALA A 109 -3.39 9.54 -17.64
CA ALA A 109 -3.22 8.13 -17.96
C ALA A 109 -2.05 7.50 -17.17
N ILE A 110 -0.97 8.26 -17.00
CA ILE A 110 0.19 7.84 -16.21
C ILE A 110 0.57 8.97 -15.26
N TYR A 111 0.78 8.61 -14.00
CA TYR A 111 1.43 9.47 -13.00
C TYR A 111 2.82 8.92 -12.73
N HIS A 112 3.83 9.72 -13.00
CA HIS A 112 5.23 9.39 -12.72
C HIS A 112 5.77 10.30 -11.64
N PHE A 113 6.20 9.73 -10.52
CA PHE A 113 6.78 10.43 -9.39
C PHE A 113 8.25 10.07 -9.26
N ALA A 114 9.07 11.10 -9.10
CA ALA A 114 10.49 11.03 -8.76
C ALA A 114 10.78 12.12 -7.73
N ASN A 115 11.95 12.07 -7.11
CA ASN A 115 12.34 13.03 -6.09
C ASN A 115 13.07 14.23 -6.70
N TYR A 116 12.59 15.43 -6.37
CA TYR A 116 13.13 16.70 -6.85
C TYR A 116 13.30 17.70 -5.72
N CYS A 117 14.26 18.62 -5.87
CA CYS A 117 14.35 19.82 -5.04
C CYS A 117 13.16 20.74 -5.34
N ILE A 118 12.40 21.10 -4.30
CA ILE A 118 11.19 21.94 -4.42
C ILE A 118 11.49 23.43 -4.19
N ASN A 119 12.64 23.77 -3.62
CA ASN A 119 13.05 25.14 -3.27
C ASN A 119 13.98 25.76 -4.31
N HIS A 120 13.68 25.51 -5.60
CA HIS A 120 14.48 26.04 -6.71
C HIS A 120 13.54 26.45 -7.86
N ASP A 121 13.96 27.44 -8.67
CA ASP A 121 13.16 27.99 -9.77
C ASP A 121 12.86 26.96 -10.88
N PHE A 122 13.68 25.90 -10.96
CA PHE A 122 13.48 24.76 -11.84
C PHE A 122 13.69 23.43 -11.08
N PRO A 123 13.03 22.34 -11.48
CA PRO A 123 13.15 21.05 -10.80
C PRO A 123 14.54 20.46 -10.96
N ILE A 124 15.26 20.30 -9.84
CA ILE A 124 16.54 19.60 -9.78
C ILE A 124 16.28 18.16 -9.29
N PRO A 125 16.57 17.13 -10.10
CA PRO A 125 16.39 15.74 -9.66
C PRO A 125 17.33 15.40 -8.51
N LEU A 126 16.83 14.65 -7.51
CA LEU A 126 17.67 14.15 -6.41
C LEU A 126 18.70 13.12 -6.88
N GLY A 127 18.36 12.36 -7.94
CA GLY A 127 19.26 11.36 -8.51
C GLY A 127 19.42 10.09 -7.66
N ASP A 128 18.46 9.78 -6.80
CA ASP A 128 18.47 8.63 -5.89
C ASP A 128 18.08 7.31 -6.57
N GLY A 129 17.84 7.31 -7.88
CA GLY A 129 17.47 6.11 -8.65
C GLY A 129 16.07 5.55 -8.34
N THR A 130 15.23 6.28 -7.59
CA THR A 130 13.88 5.80 -7.26
C THR A 130 12.81 6.43 -8.14
N SER A 131 11.81 5.65 -8.56
CA SER A 131 10.62 6.16 -9.21
C SER A 131 9.37 5.34 -8.92
N LYS A 132 8.21 6.00 -9.01
CA LYS A 132 6.90 5.39 -8.79
C LYS A 132 5.98 5.75 -9.93
N LEU A 133 5.42 4.73 -10.59
CA LEU A 133 4.47 4.92 -11.68
C LEU A 133 3.11 4.38 -11.27
N PHE A 134 2.07 5.17 -11.58
CA PHE A 134 0.69 4.74 -11.40
C PHE A 134 -0.02 4.88 -12.74
N LEU A 135 -0.41 3.74 -13.30
CA LEU A 135 -1.14 3.65 -14.54
C LEU A 135 -2.64 3.68 -14.21
N ASN A 136 -3.32 4.72 -14.63
CA ASN A 136 -4.76 4.88 -14.48
C ASN A 136 -5.46 4.29 -15.70
N THR A 137 -5.82 3.01 -15.66
CA THR A 137 -6.51 2.39 -16.80
C THR A 137 -7.99 2.79 -16.89
N ALA A 138 -8.54 3.51 -15.91
CA ALA A 138 -9.92 4.02 -15.97
C ALA A 138 -10.06 5.32 -16.76
N THR A 139 -8.95 6.02 -17.08
CA THR A 139 -9.02 7.30 -17.79
C THR A 139 -9.50 7.14 -19.22
N GLU A 140 -10.30 8.10 -19.70
CA GLU A 140 -10.69 8.21 -21.12
C GLU A 140 -9.64 8.98 -21.94
N SER A 141 -8.73 9.72 -21.28
CA SER A 141 -7.69 10.52 -21.93
C SER A 141 -6.44 9.69 -22.23
N LEU A 142 -6.42 9.03 -23.39
CA LEU A 142 -5.32 8.16 -23.82
C LEU A 142 -4.37 8.82 -24.81
N ARG A 143 -4.55 10.12 -25.11
CA ARG A 143 -3.84 10.83 -26.22
C ARG A 143 -2.32 10.82 -26.09
N ASP A 144 -1.82 10.78 -24.87
CA ASP A 144 -0.37 10.82 -24.57
C ASP A 144 0.26 9.42 -24.56
N LEU A 145 -0.54 8.36 -24.79
CA LEU A 145 -0.06 6.99 -24.83
C LEU A 145 0.15 6.54 -26.27
N ASP A 146 1.16 5.70 -26.52
CA ASP A 146 1.25 4.98 -27.77
C ASP A 146 0.12 3.94 -27.92
N LEU A 147 -0.12 3.51 -29.14
CA LEU A 147 -1.22 2.60 -29.47
C LEU A 147 -1.14 1.29 -28.69
N ASP A 148 0.06 0.71 -28.52
CA ASP A 148 0.23 -0.56 -27.81
C ASP A 148 -0.20 -0.45 -26.34
N LEU A 149 0.12 0.67 -25.69
CA LEU A 149 -0.27 0.91 -24.31
C LEU A 149 -1.76 1.26 -24.18
N GLN A 150 -2.34 1.98 -25.14
CA GLN A 150 -3.79 2.21 -25.20
C GLN A 150 -4.56 0.87 -25.28
N LEU A 151 -4.17 -0.01 -26.20
CA LEU A 151 -4.78 -1.32 -26.38
C LEU A 151 -4.53 -2.27 -25.18
N PHE A 152 -3.44 -2.07 -24.44
CA PHE A 152 -3.24 -2.76 -23.17
C PHE A 152 -4.21 -2.24 -22.10
N TYR A 153 -4.46 -0.93 -22.03
CA TYR A 153 -5.47 -0.36 -21.12
C TYR A 153 -6.86 -0.90 -21.42
N ASP A 154 -7.23 -0.96 -22.70
CA ASP A 154 -8.51 -1.54 -23.13
C ASP A 154 -8.63 -3.01 -22.71
N TYR A 155 -7.56 -3.79 -22.87
CA TYR A 155 -7.52 -5.18 -22.39
C TYR A 155 -7.69 -5.28 -20.87
N VAL A 156 -7.06 -4.41 -20.09
CA VAL A 156 -7.24 -4.36 -18.63
C VAL A 156 -8.68 -4.02 -18.24
N ARG A 157 -9.38 -3.21 -19.05
CA ARG A 157 -10.81 -2.88 -18.90
C ARG A 157 -11.75 -4.02 -19.30
N GLY A 158 -11.22 -5.13 -19.78
CA GLY A 158 -12.00 -6.29 -20.21
C GLY A 158 -12.36 -6.30 -21.69
N GLN A 159 -11.79 -5.41 -22.51
CA GLN A 159 -11.93 -5.49 -23.97
C GLN A 159 -11.13 -6.68 -24.53
N PRO A 160 -11.54 -7.24 -25.67
CA PRO A 160 -10.83 -8.35 -26.30
C PRO A 160 -9.36 -8.02 -26.58
N ALA A 161 -8.49 -9.03 -26.52
CA ALA A 161 -7.07 -8.91 -26.84
C ALA A 161 -6.85 -8.59 -28.33
N GLN A 162 -6.23 -7.45 -28.63
CA GLN A 162 -6.07 -6.94 -29.99
C GLN A 162 -4.63 -7.03 -30.50
N THR A 163 -3.63 -6.80 -29.64
CA THR A 163 -2.21 -6.84 -30.00
C THR A 163 -1.62 -8.24 -29.86
N ALA A 164 -0.46 -8.48 -30.48
CA ALA A 164 0.30 -9.71 -30.29
C ALA A 164 0.64 -9.93 -28.80
N PHE A 165 0.94 -8.84 -28.06
CA PHE A 165 1.21 -8.88 -26.64
C PHE A 165 -0.02 -9.27 -25.81
N THR A 166 -1.16 -8.60 -26.00
CA THR A 166 -2.38 -8.91 -25.24
C THR A 166 -2.94 -10.29 -25.58
N LYS A 167 -2.81 -10.75 -26.81
CA LYS A 167 -3.19 -12.11 -27.23
C LYS A 167 -2.29 -13.19 -26.56
N GLU A 168 -0.97 -12.96 -26.51
CA GLU A 168 -0.05 -13.89 -25.82
C GLU A 168 -0.28 -13.86 -24.30
N LEU A 169 -0.61 -12.69 -23.74
CA LEU A 169 -0.98 -12.54 -22.33
C LEU A 169 -2.26 -13.31 -22.00
N ASP A 170 -3.32 -13.13 -22.81
CA ASP A 170 -4.60 -13.81 -22.65
C ASP A 170 -4.46 -15.34 -22.75
N ALA A 171 -3.73 -15.83 -23.77
CA ALA A 171 -3.43 -17.24 -23.93
C ALA A 171 -2.62 -17.80 -22.73
N THR A 172 -1.73 -17.00 -22.16
CA THR A 172 -0.95 -17.38 -20.97
C THR A 172 -1.85 -17.47 -19.74
N ILE A 173 -2.73 -16.50 -19.53
CA ILE A 173 -3.72 -16.52 -18.45
C ILE A 173 -4.66 -17.72 -18.58
N PHE A 174 -5.13 -18.01 -19.81
CA PHE A 174 -6.00 -19.17 -20.06
C PHE A 174 -5.31 -20.48 -19.68
N ARG A 175 -4.05 -20.70 -20.10
CA ARG A 175 -3.26 -21.90 -19.74
C ARG A 175 -3.08 -22.02 -18.23
N MET A 176 -2.72 -20.91 -17.56
CA MET A 176 -2.55 -20.90 -16.10
C MET A 176 -3.83 -21.31 -15.36
N LYS A 177 -4.99 -20.89 -15.86
CA LYS A 177 -6.28 -21.31 -15.29
C LYS A 177 -6.58 -22.81 -15.48
N GLN A 178 -6.03 -23.42 -16.52
CA GLN A 178 -6.21 -24.85 -16.81
C GLN A 178 -5.21 -25.74 -16.06
N GLU A 179 -4.03 -25.24 -15.75
CA GLU A 179 -2.99 -26.02 -15.08
C GLU A 179 -3.30 -26.17 -13.58
N LYS A 180 -3.42 -27.43 -13.11
CA LYS A 180 -3.83 -27.75 -11.73
C LYS A 180 -2.83 -27.21 -10.69
N GLU A 181 -1.55 -27.22 -11.02
CA GLU A 181 -0.49 -26.76 -10.13
C GLU A 181 -0.52 -25.22 -9.94
N GLU A 182 -0.71 -24.48 -11.03
CA GLU A 182 -0.83 -23.01 -10.97
C GLU A 182 -2.15 -22.55 -10.33
N ARG A 183 -3.23 -23.35 -10.48
CA ARG A 183 -4.47 -23.13 -9.77
C ARG A 183 -4.29 -23.31 -8.26
N ASN A 184 -3.50 -24.30 -7.83
CA ASN A 184 -3.19 -24.50 -6.40
C ASN A 184 -2.36 -23.34 -5.84
N VAL A 185 -1.40 -22.79 -6.59
CA VAL A 185 -0.64 -21.59 -6.21
C VAL A 185 -1.58 -20.39 -6.08
N TYR A 186 -2.50 -20.21 -7.02
CA TYR A 186 -3.51 -19.15 -6.95
C TYR A 186 -4.42 -19.29 -5.73
N LEU A 187 -4.91 -20.49 -5.44
CA LEU A 187 -5.73 -20.77 -4.26
C LEU A 187 -4.96 -20.51 -2.96
N THR A 188 -3.71 -20.94 -2.89
CA THR A 188 -2.83 -20.71 -1.73
C THR A 188 -2.59 -19.20 -1.51
N TYR A 189 -2.36 -18.44 -2.59
CA TYR A 189 -2.23 -16.97 -2.51
C TYR A 189 -3.51 -16.31 -1.99
N THR A 190 -4.66 -16.70 -2.57
CA THR A 190 -5.96 -16.17 -2.16
C THR A 190 -6.25 -16.47 -0.68
N THR A 191 -5.95 -17.69 -0.25
CA THR A 191 -6.10 -18.11 1.15
C THR A 191 -5.21 -17.28 2.07
N ARG A 192 -3.92 -17.12 1.74
CA ARG A 192 -2.99 -16.28 2.52
C ARG A 192 -3.43 -14.82 2.59
N MET A 193 -3.92 -14.27 1.48
CA MET A 193 -4.45 -12.89 1.48
C MET A 193 -5.69 -12.74 2.35
N MET A 194 -6.55 -13.77 2.39
CA MET A 194 -7.71 -13.80 3.29
C MET A 194 -7.29 -13.92 4.76
N GLU A 195 -6.28 -14.76 5.05
CA GLU A 195 -5.70 -14.90 6.39
C GLU A 195 -5.10 -13.57 6.87
N PHE A 196 -4.24 -12.94 6.10
CA PHE A 196 -3.68 -11.62 6.44
C PHE A 196 -4.76 -10.56 6.67
N ARG A 197 -5.83 -10.59 5.87
CA ARG A 197 -6.94 -9.64 6.03
C ARG A 197 -7.75 -9.92 7.30
N ARG A 198 -7.96 -11.22 7.61
CA ARG A 198 -8.63 -11.64 8.83
C ARG A 198 -7.82 -11.30 10.06
N ASP A 199 -6.52 -11.62 10.06
CA ASP A 199 -5.62 -11.33 11.17
C ASP A 199 -5.53 -9.84 11.46
N GLY A 200 -5.43 -9.00 10.40
CA GLY A 200 -5.46 -7.54 10.55
C GLY A 200 -6.81 -7.00 11.04
N PHE A 201 -7.92 -7.63 10.65
CA PHE A 201 -9.25 -7.28 11.17
C PHE A 201 -9.39 -7.67 12.65
N ASP A 202 -8.97 -8.88 13.02
CA ASP A 202 -9.04 -9.39 14.38
C ASP A 202 -8.15 -8.61 15.35
N GLU A 203 -6.96 -8.18 14.89
CA GLU A 203 -6.07 -7.32 15.65
C GLU A 203 -6.64 -5.92 15.84
N GLY A 204 -7.16 -5.31 14.77
CA GLY A 204 -7.82 -4.01 14.84
C GLY A 204 -9.10 -4.02 15.69
N PHE A 205 -9.87 -5.11 15.62
CA PHE A 205 -11.08 -5.28 16.44
C PHE A 205 -10.72 -5.41 17.93
N ARG A 206 -9.70 -6.21 18.26
CA ARG A 206 -9.23 -6.35 19.66
C ARG A 206 -8.72 -5.03 20.22
N ALA A 207 -7.85 -4.34 19.49
CA ALA A 207 -7.31 -3.05 19.91
C ALA A 207 -8.41 -2.00 20.09
N GLY A 208 -9.35 -1.91 19.16
CA GLY A 208 -10.49 -0.98 19.26
C GLY A 208 -11.46 -1.33 20.39
N HIS A 209 -11.66 -2.63 20.67
CA HIS A 209 -12.49 -3.08 21.77
C HIS A 209 -11.86 -2.76 23.14
N GLU A 210 -10.55 -3.01 23.28
CA GLU A 210 -9.80 -2.69 24.50
C GLU A 210 -9.80 -1.19 24.79
N ASP A 211 -9.49 -0.38 23.79
CA ASP A 211 -9.48 1.10 23.89
C ASP A 211 -10.90 1.63 24.23
N GLY A 212 -11.92 1.12 23.55
CA GLY A 212 -13.33 1.48 23.82
C GLY A 212 -13.78 1.10 25.22
N LEU A 213 -13.35 -0.07 25.72
CA LEU A 213 -13.67 -0.52 27.08
C LEU A 213 -12.99 0.39 28.11
N GLN A 214 -11.71 0.70 27.91
CA GLN A 214 -10.97 1.57 28.81
C GLN A 214 -11.56 2.98 28.85
N GLN A 215 -11.83 3.57 27.70
CA GLN A 215 -12.49 4.88 27.64
C GLN A 215 -13.89 4.86 28.27
N GLY A 216 -14.65 3.77 28.09
CA GLY A 216 -15.96 3.59 28.72
C GLY A 216 -15.88 3.52 30.24
N LEU A 217 -14.89 2.80 30.78
CA LEU A 217 -14.67 2.71 32.23
C LEU A 217 -14.27 4.08 32.82
N GLU A 218 -13.35 4.80 32.17
CA GLU A 218 -12.91 6.13 32.63
C GLU A 218 -14.05 7.15 32.63
N ARG A 219 -14.85 7.18 31.53
CA ARG A 219 -16.03 8.07 31.47
C ARG A 219 -17.08 7.69 32.51
N GLY A 220 -17.35 6.38 32.68
CA GLY A 220 -18.31 5.89 33.67
C GLY A 220 -17.88 6.22 35.11
N ALA A 221 -16.60 6.04 35.42
CA ALA A 221 -16.04 6.40 36.73
C ALA A 221 -16.14 7.90 36.99
N HIS A 222 -15.78 8.72 35.99
CA HIS A 222 -15.85 10.17 36.09
C HIS A 222 -17.31 10.66 36.29
N GLN A 223 -18.26 10.13 35.53
CA GLN A 223 -19.66 10.46 35.69
C GLN A 223 -20.21 10.06 37.05
N LYS A 224 -19.83 8.89 37.55
CA LYS A 224 -20.18 8.42 38.88
C LYS A 224 -19.62 9.33 39.98
N ALA A 225 -18.38 9.81 39.81
CA ALA A 225 -17.76 10.76 40.71
C ALA A 225 -18.55 12.09 40.74
N LEU A 226 -18.95 12.63 39.59
CA LEU A 226 -19.78 13.84 39.51
C LEU A 226 -21.13 13.68 40.17
N GLU A 227 -21.83 12.57 39.93
CA GLU A 227 -23.11 12.27 40.58
C GLU A 227 -22.99 12.15 42.09
N THR A 228 -21.85 11.59 42.55
CA THR A 228 -21.59 11.46 44.00
C THR A 228 -21.26 12.82 44.61
N ALA A 229 -20.50 13.64 43.90
CA ALA A 229 -20.18 15.03 44.30
C ALA A 229 -21.47 15.87 44.49
N GLN A 230 -22.42 15.79 43.57
CA GLN A 230 -23.73 16.46 43.69
C GLN A 230 -24.47 16.09 44.98
N LYS A 231 -24.44 14.79 45.32
CA LYS A 231 -25.11 14.29 46.56
C LYS A 231 -24.39 14.78 47.83
N LEU A 232 -23.06 14.90 47.79
CA LEU A 232 -22.29 15.40 48.93
C LEU A 232 -22.45 16.90 49.12
N ILE A 233 -22.48 17.67 48.02
CA ILE A 233 -22.81 19.12 48.02
C ILE A 233 -24.18 19.34 48.65
N ALA A 234 -25.19 18.59 48.22
CA ALA A 234 -26.54 18.70 48.78
C ALA A 234 -26.65 18.36 50.27
N ARG A 235 -25.64 17.63 50.82
CA ARG A 235 -25.51 17.34 52.26
C ARG A 235 -24.62 18.34 53.03
N GLY A 236 -24.09 19.35 52.38
CA GLY A 236 -23.33 20.46 52.98
C GLY A 236 -21.84 20.13 53.24
N TYR A 237 -21.26 19.15 52.53
CA TYR A 237 -19.83 18.88 52.61
C TYR A 237 -19.04 19.99 51.93
N PRO A 238 -17.84 20.38 52.46
CA PRO A 238 -16.96 21.34 51.82
C PRO A 238 -16.44 20.87 50.46
N ALA A 239 -16.29 21.80 49.50
CA ALA A 239 -15.84 21.50 48.17
C ALA A 239 -14.44 20.86 48.11
N ASP A 240 -13.54 21.29 48.97
CA ASP A 240 -12.17 20.76 49.08
C ASP A 240 -12.17 19.28 49.51
N ASP A 241 -12.98 18.93 50.51
CA ASP A 241 -13.13 17.53 50.95
C ASP A 241 -13.74 16.61 49.89
N ILE A 242 -14.68 17.15 49.10
CA ILE A 242 -15.30 16.41 47.98
C ILE A 242 -14.27 16.19 46.85
N ALA A 243 -13.42 17.19 46.58
CA ALA A 243 -12.37 17.12 45.57
C ALA A 243 -11.37 15.99 45.91
N ASP A 244 -10.86 16.00 47.13
CA ASP A 244 -9.91 14.99 47.59
C ASP A 244 -10.50 13.60 47.63
N LEU A 245 -11.76 13.44 48.08
CA LEU A 245 -12.42 12.14 48.19
C LEU A 245 -12.70 11.48 46.83
N LEU A 246 -13.07 12.28 45.83
CA LEU A 246 -13.53 11.77 44.52
C LEU A 246 -12.51 11.94 43.40
N GLY A 247 -11.36 12.56 43.66
CA GLY A 247 -10.33 12.84 42.66
C GLY A 247 -10.82 13.83 41.58
N LEU A 248 -11.73 14.75 41.92
CA LEU A 248 -12.23 15.79 41.04
C LEU A 248 -11.49 17.10 41.29
N THR A 249 -11.42 17.94 40.28
CA THR A 249 -10.91 19.30 40.47
C THR A 249 -11.98 20.22 41.10
N ILE A 250 -11.54 21.25 41.82
CA ILE A 250 -12.44 22.23 42.42
C ILE A 250 -13.32 22.90 41.36
N SER A 251 -12.76 23.15 40.16
CA SER A 251 -13.52 23.69 39.02
C SER A 251 -14.67 22.79 38.59
N GLN A 252 -14.43 21.48 38.54
CA GLN A 252 -15.49 20.50 38.21
C GLN A 252 -16.59 20.42 39.26
N ILE A 253 -16.24 20.66 40.52
CA ILE A 253 -17.22 20.72 41.62
C ILE A 253 -18.04 21.99 41.58
N GLN A 254 -17.42 23.12 41.21
CA GLN A 254 -18.10 24.42 41.06
C GLN A 254 -19.09 24.45 39.88
N GLU A 255 -18.78 23.70 38.79
CA GLU A 255 -19.67 23.57 37.63
C GLU A 255 -20.94 22.77 37.91
N ILE A 256 -20.98 21.98 38.98
CA ILE A 256 -22.13 21.16 39.35
C ILE A 256 -22.87 21.66 40.60
N GLN A 257 -22.45 22.76 41.18
CA GLN A 257 -23.17 23.49 42.24
C GLN A 257 -24.36 24.25 41.68
#